data_b50d2a0830a23c915420d5463794be9e
#
_entry.id   b50d2a0830a23c915420d5463794be9e
#
_cell.length_a   1.000
_cell.length_b   1.000
_cell.length_c   1.000
_cell.angle_alpha   90.00
_cell.angle_beta   90.00
_cell.angle_gamma   90.00
#
_symmetry.space_group_name_H-M   'P 1'
#
loop_
_entity.id
_entity.type
_entity.pdbx_description
1 polymer ?
#
loop_
_entity_poly.entity_id
_entity_poly.type
_entity_poly.pdbx_seq_one_letter_code
_entity_poly.pdbx_strand_id
1 'polypeptide(L)'
;MAAEFKDTIRIGTLVNGGPGTVEYIRQILPHGFESFSITFWKTCLGTDLKKLAEDVRRVLDGTGVVISSVSVFGNPLMDGQEAKDNRESWKRLIDAANLFGTDLVTGFAGRVVDKPIPDSMPVYKKVFGPLAKRAADKGVRLAFENCEMGGTWDKGDWNIAQTPLCWEMMHDALPADNIGLEWEPCHQMVKLIDPMPQLRKWVGRIFHVHGKDATIMWDVIREYGIRGPKQWAFHRTPGFGDSNWTDIISELRRGGFKGCIDIEGWHDPVYRGDLEMTGQVAGLNYLKRCRAAFVPNPKV
;
A
#
# COMPACT_ATOMS: atom_id res chain seq x y z
N MET A 1 18.75 19.91 -15.45
CA MET A 1 17.31 19.65 -15.71
C MET A 1 17.05 18.19 -15.38
N ALA A 2 16.15 17.90 -14.43
CA ALA A 2 15.74 16.53 -14.17
C ALA A 2 15.11 15.96 -15.43
N ALA A 3 15.44 14.72 -15.81
CA ALA A 3 14.83 14.06 -16.94
C ALA A 3 13.31 13.92 -16.68
N GLU A 4 12.49 14.32 -17.63
CA GLU A 4 11.05 14.17 -17.55
C GLU A 4 10.70 12.67 -17.40
N PHE A 5 10.00 12.30 -16.33
CA PHE A 5 9.56 10.93 -16.11
C PHE A 5 8.39 10.63 -17.07
N LYS A 6 8.63 9.80 -18.07
CA LYS A 6 7.66 9.54 -19.17
C LYS A 6 6.83 8.27 -18.96
N ASP A 7 7.15 7.44 -17.94
CA ASP A 7 6.33 6.27 -17.62
C ASP A 7 5.12 6.68 -16.77
N THR A 8 4.06 5.88 -16.82
CA THR A 8 2.85 6.10 -16.02
C THR A 8 2.90 5.41 -14.66
N ILE A 9 3.82 4.45 -14.46
CA ILE A 9 3.98 3.67 -13.24
C ILE A 9 5.38 3.89 -12.69
N ARG A 10 5.48 4.40 -11.45
CA ARG A 10 6.73 4.58 -10.72
C ARG A 10 7.00 3.39 -9.81
N ILE A 11 8.29 3.07 -9.61
CA ILE A 11 8.72 2.01 -8.69
C ILE A 11 9.47 2.66 -7.53
N GLY A 12 8.95 2.50 -6.34
CA GLY A 12 9.46 3.11 -5.13
C GLY A 12 9.53 2.16 -3.93
N THR A 13 9.50 2.73 -2.74
CA THR A 13 9.50 1.96 -1.49
C THR A 13 8.79 2.71 -0.36
N LEU A 14 8.40 1.97 0.69
CA LEU A 14 7.86 2.53 1.91
C LEU A 14 8.97 3.12 2.77
N VAL A 15 8.66 4.21 3.44
CA VAL A 15 9.56 4.92 4.37
C VAL A 15 8.82 5.24 5.66
N ASN A 16 9.41 4.90 6.80
CA ASN A 16 8.81 5.23 8.08
C ASN A 16 8.70 6.74 8.30
N GLY A 17 7.51 7.20 8.67
CA GLY A 17 7.22 8.59 9.00
C GLY A 17 7.70 8.94 10.42
N GLY A 18 8.37 10.07 10.56
CA GLY A 18 8.86 10.56 11.85
C GLY A 18 10.18 11.33 11.76
N PRO A 19 10.90 11.49 12.86
CA PRO A 19 12.11 12.32 12.90
C PRO A 19 13.24 11.86 11.97
N GLY A 20 13.32 10.56 11.69
CA GLY A 20 14.35 9.97 10.82
C GLY A 20 14.02 9.95 9.32
N THR A 21 12.79 10.27 8.93
CA THR A 21 12.28 10.12 7.54
C THR A 21 13.18 10.79 6.50
N VAL A 22 13.51 12.03 6.74
CA VAL A 22 14.28 12.86 5.78
C VAL A 22 15.69 12.31 5.57
N GLU A 23 16.35 11.92 6.66
CA GLU A 23 17.69 11.35 6.60
C GLU A 23 17.70 9.98 5.94
N TYR A 24 16.71 9.14 6.24
CA TYR A 24 16.57 7.84 5.59
C TYR A 24 16.34 7.99 4.07
N ILE A 25 15.45 8.88 3.65
CA ILE A 25 15.23 9.19 2.23
C ILE A 25 16.54 9.62 1.56
N ARG A 26 17.33 10.50 2.19
CA ARG A 26 18.60 10.96 1.66
C ARG A 26 19.59 9.84 1.43
N GLN A 27 19.64 8.87 2.36
CA GLN A 27 20.53 7.71 2.26
C GLN A 27 20.14 6.75 1.15
N ILE A 28 18.83 6.51 0.93
CA ILE A 28 18.36 5.53 -0.05
C ILE A 28 18.09 6.13 -1.45
N LEU A 29 18.01 7.45 -1.56
CA LEU A 29 17.79 8.15 -2.84
C LEU A 29 18.77 7.73 -3.95
N PRO A 30 20.08 7.53 -3.68
CA PRO A 30 21.02 7.07 -4.70
C PRO A 30 20.75 5.69 -5.30
N HIS A 31 19.91 4.86 -4.66
CA HIS A 31 19.55 3.55 -5.19
C HIS A 31 18.58 3.63 -6.38
N GLY A 32 17.98 4.81 -6.61
CA GLY A 32 17.18 5.06 -7.79
C GLY A 32 15.70 4.71 -7.64
N PHE A 33 15.14 4.70 -6.43
CA PHE A 33 13.70 4.69 -6.19
C PHE A 33 13.06 5.92 -6.84
N GLU A 34 11.88 5.75 -7.42
CA GLU A 34 11.16 6.79 -8.18
C GLU A 34 9.99 7.39 -7.39
N SER A 35 9.64 6.76 -6.27
CA SER A 35 8.63 7.25 -5.32
C SER A 35 8.93 6.78 -3.89
N PHE A 36 8.34 7.48 -2.91
CA PHE A 36 8.32 7.06 -1.52
C PHE A 36 6.90 7.19 -0.95
N SER A 37 6.40 6.13 -0.28
CA SER A 37 5.22 6.17 0.56
C SER A 37 5.65 6.40 2.01
N ILE A 38 5.21 7.50 2.64
CA ILE A 38 5.58 7.82 4.02
C ILE A 38 4.54 7.21 4.97
N THR A 39 4.94 6.22 5.77
CA THR A 39 4.06 5.38 6.57
C THR A 39 4.19 5.64 8.06
N PHE A 40 3.07 5.83 8.74
CA PHE A 40 3.00 5.96 10.19
C PHE A 40 2.32 4.74 10.81
N TRP A 41 2.98 4.12 11.79
CA TRP A 41 2.37 3.02 12.53
C TRP A 41 1.47 3.56 13.64
N LYS A 42 0.20 3.18 13.60
CA LYS A 42 -0.90 3.57 14.50
C LYS A 42 -1.24 5.06 14.51
N THR A 43 -0.29 5.97 14.53
CA THR A 43 -0.55 7.41 14.62
C THR A 43 0.58 8.26 14.05
N CYS A 44 0.23 9.42 13.48
CA CYS A 44 1.17 10.49 13.13
C CYS A 44 1.16 11.64 14.15
N LEU A 45 0.45 11.48 15.27
CA LEU A 45 0.42 12.52 16.31
C LEU A 45 1.83 12.71 16.91
N GLY A 46 2.17 13.96 17.21
CA GLY A 46 3.53 14.31 17.63
C GLY A 46 4.49 14.66 16.47
N THR A 47 4.11 14.38 15.21
CA THR A 47 4.88 14.82 14.04
C THR A 47 4.34 16.14 13.51
N ASP A 48 5.23 17.11 13.29
CA ASP A 48 4.93 18.33 12.53
C ASP A 48 4.93 17.98 11.03
N LEU A 49 3.75 17.64 10.51
CA LEU A 49 3.58 17.22 9.11
C LEU A 49 3.94 18.32 8.10
N LYS A 50 3.75 19.59 8.46
CA LYS A 50 4.12 20.73 7.59
C LYS A 50 5.62 20.80 7.43
N LYS A 51 6.33 20.81 8.57
CA LYS A 51 7.81 20.82 8.57
C LYS A 51 8.37 19.58 7.86
N LEU A 52 7.83 18.40 8.13
CA LEU A 52 8.26 17.17 7.48
C LEU A 52 8.08 17.26 5.95
N ALA A 53 6.95 17.75 5.48
CA ALA A 53 6.68 17.92 4.05
C ALA A 53 7.65 18.91 3.40
N GLU A 54 7.93 20.04 4.06
CA GLU A 54 8.91 21.03 3.59
C GLU A 54 10.32 20.43 3.48
N ASP A 55 10.75 19.67 4.49
CA ASP A 55 12.08 19.07 4.54
C ASP A 55 12.22 17.94 3.49
N VAL A 56 11.20 17.10 3.34
CA VAL A 56 11.16 16.04 2.31
C VAL A 56 11.20 16.66 0.90
N ARG A 57 10.37 17.66 0.63
CA ARG A 57 10.37 18.32 -0.69
C ARG A 57 11.72 18.95 -1.02
N ARG A 58 12.42 19.52 -0.04
CA ARG A 58 13.75 20.07 -0.23
C ARG A 58 14.77 19.00 -0.64
N VAL A 59 14.69 17.78 -0.06
CA VAL A 59 15.57 16.66 -0.43
C VAL A 59 15.25 16.13 -1.80
N LEU A 60 13.98 16.11 -2.20
CA LEU A 60 13.53 15.58 -3.49
C LEU A 60 13.59 16.63 -4.61
N ASP A 61 13.85 17.89 -4.32
CA ASP A 61 13.90 18.95 -5.33
C ASP A 61 14.90 18.62 -6.44
N GLY A 62 14.47 18.76 -7.70
CA GLY A 62 15.28 18.48 -8.88
C GLY A 62 15.57 16.99 -9.15
N THR A 63 15.15 16.05 -8.29
CA THR A 63 15.42 14.60 -8.47
C THR A 63 14.41 13.90 -9.40
N GLY A 64 13.20 14.46 -9.54
CA GLY A 64 12.09 13.83 -10.23
C GLY A 64 11.38 12.72 -9.43
N VAL A 65 11.82 12.42 -8.20
CA VAL A 65 11.19 11.48 -7.28
C VAL A 65 9.99 12.14 -6.62
N VAL A 66 8.91 11.37 -6.36
CA VAL A 66 7.66 11.88 -5.80
C VAL A 66 7.32 11.18 -4.48
N ILE A 67 6.48 11.81 -3.67
CA ILE A 67 5.75 11.12 -2.60
C ILE A 67 4.48 10.52 -3.21
N SER A 68 4.36 9.20 -3.17
CA SER A 68 3.23 8.44 -3.71
C SER A 68 2.00 8.54 -2.83
N SER A 69 2.20 8.41 -1.52
CA SER A 69 1.15 8.48 -0.50
C SER A 69 1.71 8.90 0.85
N VAL A 70 0.83 9.32 1.73
CA VAL A 70 1.09 9.40 3.18
C VAL A 70 0.11 8.46 3.89
N SER A 71 0.61 7.61 4.78
CA SER A 71 -0.14 6.44 5.24
C SER A 71 -0.21 6.35 6.75
N VAL A 72 -1.32 5.81 7.27
CA VAL A 72 -1.43 5.45 8.68
C VAL A 72 -2.06 4.06 8.86
N PHE A 73 -1.31 3.14 9.45
CA PHE A 73 -1.73 1.77 9.69
C PHE A 73 -2.12 1.58 11.15
N GLY A 74 -3.40 1.37 11.40
CA GLY A 74 -4.00 1.16 12.72
C GLY A 74 -5.46 0.77 12.61
N ASN A 75 -6.17 0.65 13.73
CA ASN A 75 -7.58 0.31 13.71
C ASN A 75 -8.46 1.49 14.14
N PRO A 76 -9.00 2.29 13.21
CA PRO A 76 -9.87 3.42 13.53
C PRO A 76 -11.28 3.03 13.95
N LEU A 77 -11.68 1.74 13.81
CA LEU A 77 -13.04 1.27 14.12
C LEU A 77 -13.20 0.76 15.55
N MET A 78 -12.09 0.51 16.25
CA MET A 78 -12.15 0.09 17.65
C MET A 78 -12.47 1.26 18.60
N ASP A 79 -12.71 0.95 19.86
CA ASP A 79 -12.84 1.93 20.93
C ASP A 79 -11.48 2.29 21.56
N GLY A 80 -11.47 3.32 22.40
CA GLY A 80 -10.29 3.72 23.15
C GLY A 80 -9.45 4.82 22.51
N GLN A 81 -8.33 5.14 23.17
CA GLN A 81 -7.50 6.28 22.80
C GLN A 81 -6.72 6.03 21.50
N GLU A 82 -6.18 4.83 21.31
CA GLU A 82 -5.44 4.47 20.10
C GLU A 82 -6.29 4.67 18.83
N ALA A 83 -7.56 4.24 18.88
CA ALA A 83 -8.47 4.45 17.74
C ALA A 83 -8.82 5.92 17.52
N LYS A 84 -8.95 6.71 18.60
CA LYS A 84 -9.16 8.16 18.48
C LYS A 84 -7.95 8.84 17.83
N ASP A 85 -6.75 8.48 18.27
CA ASP A 85 -5.49 8.99 17.72
C ASP A 85 -5.30 8.59 16.25
N ASN A 86 -5.70 7.36 15.90
CA ASN A 86 -5.67 6.89 14.52
C ASN A 86 -6.67 7.68 13.64
N ARG A 87 -7.92 7.87 14.08
CA ARG A 87 -8.91 8.70 13.36
C ARG A 87 -8.44 10.15 13.21
N GLU A 88 -7.80 10.71 14.23
CA GLU A 88 -7.24 12.05 14.14
C GLU A 88 -6.04 12.09 13.17
N SER A 89 -5.23 11.03 13.13
CA SER A 89 -4.15 10.90 12.16
C SER A 89 -4.65 10.86 10.73
N TRP A 90 -5.73 10.10 10.43
CA TRP A 90 -6.37 10.14 9.12
C TRP A 90 -6.75 11.57 8.71
N LYS A 91 -7.39 12.35 9.60
CA LYS A 91 -7.76 13.75 9.32
C LYS A 91 -6.54 14.61 9.02
N ARG A 92 -5.49 14.51 9.86
CA ARG A 92 -4.26 15.28 9.70
C ARG A 92 -3.53 14.95 8.41
N LEU A 93 -3.47 13.67 8.04
CA LEU A 93 -2.84 13.25 6.78
C LEU A 93 -3.66 13.71 5.57
N ILE A 94 -4.98 13.63 5.61
CA ILE A 94 -5.85 14.21 4.57
C ILE A 94 -5.59 15.71 4.41
N ASP A 95 -5.43 16.45 5.49
CA ASP A 95 -5.16 17.88 5.45
C ASP A 95 -3.76 18.21 4.93
N ALA A 96 -2.81 17.31 5.14
CA ALA A 96 -1.41 17.53 4.81
C ALA A 96 -0.96 16.91 3.48
N ALA A 97 -1.73 16.00 2.88
CA ALA A 97 -1.32 15.24 1.69
C ALA A 97 -0.77 16.14 0.58
N ASN A 98 -1.48 17.21 0.25
CA ASN A 98 -1.05 18.16 -0.79
C ASN A 98 0.26 18.90 -0.44
N LEU A 99 0.62 19.03 0.84
CA LEU A 99 1.90 19.60 1.24
C LEU A 99 3.08 18.70 0.85
N PHE A 100 2.85 17.37 0.83
CA PHE A 100 3.82 16.38 0.34
C PHE A 100 3.84 16.25 -1.18
N GLY A 101 2.90 16.89 -1.88
CA GLY A 101 2.75 16.79 -3.33
C GLY A 101 2.04 15.51 -3.79
N THR A 102 1.30 14.84 -2.91
CA THR A 102 0.43 13.70 -3.22
C THR A 102 -1.03 14.03 -2.96
N ASP A 103 -1.93 13.37 -3.68
CA ASP A 103 -3.38 13.41 -3.49
C ASP A 103 -3.90 12.12 -2.81
N LEU A 104 -3.02 11.31 -2.21
CA LEU A 104 -3.37 9.99 -1.73
C LEU A 104 -3.00 9.79 -0.25
N VAL A 105 -4.00 9.36 0.53
CA VAL A 105 -3.81 8.88 1.90
C VAL A 105 -4.22 7.43 1.99
N THR A 106 -3.35 6.57 2.56
CA THR A 106 -3.59 5.14 2.62
C THR A 106 -3.53 4.59 4.06
N GLY A 107 -3.95 3.35 4.25
CA GLY A 107 -3.87 2.68 5.53
C GLY A 107 -4.91 1.57 5.70
N PHE A 108 -5.11 1.12 6.95
CA PHE A 108 -6.14 0.11 7.24
C PHE A 108 -7.51 0.74 7.41
N ALA A 109 -8.53 0.05 6.90
CA ALA A 109 -9.93 0.42 7.11
C ALA A 109 -10.39 0.20 8.57
N GLY A 110 -9.63 -0.59 9.34
CA GLY A 110 -10.00 -0.99 10.69
C GLY A 110 -10.98 -2.16 10.72
N ARG A 111 -11.31 -2.61 11.93
CA ARG A 111 -12.28 -3.67 12.20
C ARG A 111 -12.89 -3.53 13.58
N VAL A 112 -14.17 -3.87 13.73
CA VAL A 112 -14.75 -4.09 15.06
C VAL A 112 -14.14 -5.37 15.62
N VAL A 113 -13.48 -5.23 16.78
CA VAL A 113 -12.66 -6.30 17.38
C VAL A 113 -13.51 -7.54 17.68
N ASP A 114 -12.97 -8.71 17.35
CA ASP A 114 -13.57 -10.04 17.59
C ASP A 114 -14.99 -10.23 17.03
N LYS A 115 -15.36 -9.46 15.99
CA LYS A 115 -16.63 -9.60 15.29
C LYS A 115 -16.43 -10.07 13.84
N PRO A 116 -17.45 -10.74 13.25
CA PRO A 116 -17.47 -10.99 11.82
C PRO A 116 -17.35 -9.71 11.01
N ILE A 117 -16.73 -9.80 9.82
CA ILE A 117 -16.49 -8.64 8.96
C ILE A 117 -17.75 -7.81 8.69
N PRO A 118 -18.93 -8.40 8.40
CA PRO A 118 -20.16 -7.63 8.16
C PRO A 118 -20.55 -6.67 9.28
N ASP A 119 -20.26 -7.04 10.54
CA ASP A 119 -20.57 -6.21 11.71
C ASP A 119 -19.77 -4.90 11.76
N SER A 120 -18.67 -4.86 11.02
CA SER A 120 -17.85 -3.66 10.91
C SER A 120 -18.38 -2.63 9.91
N MET A 121 -19.25 -3.01 8.96
CA MET A 121 -19.68 -2.13 7.88
C MET A 121 -20.42 -0.86 8.35
N PRO A 122 -21.35 -0.92 9.33
CA PRO A 122 -21.98 0.28 9.86
C PRO A 122 -20.98 1.24 10.53
N VAL A 123 -19.99 0.68 11.26
CA VAL A 123 -18.95 1.47 11.94
C VAL A 123 -17.98 2.07 10.92
N TYR A 124 -17.58 1.30 9.91
CA TYR A 124 -16.77 1.76 8.78
C TYR A 124 -17.43 2.97 8.09
N LYS A 125 -18.71 2.84 7.72
CA LYS A 125 -19.48 3.95 7.12
C LYS A 125 -19.50 5.19 8.02
N LYS A 126 -19.72 5.00 9.33
CA LYS A 126 -19.76 6.10 10.32
C LYS A 126 -18.43 6.81 10.44
N VAL A 127 -17.31 6.06 10.42
CA VAL A 127 -15.96 6.62 10.58
C VAL A 127 -15.46 7.23 9.27
N PHE A 128 -15.53 6.47 8.17
CA PHE A 128 -14.94 6.90 6.91
C PHE A 128 -15.85 7.79 6.05
N GLY A 129 -17.15 7.83 6.26
CA GLY A 129 -18.03 8.74 5.54
C GLY A 129 -17.59 10.22 5.66
N PRO A 130 -17.44 10.76 6.88
CA PRO A 130 -16.91 12.12 7.06
C PRO A 130 -15.48 12.32 6.56
N LEU A 131 -14.60 11.31 6.67
CA LEU A 131 -13.22 11.36 6.19
C LEU A 131 -13.17 11.39 4.66
N ALA A 132 -13.98 10.58 3.98
CA ALA A 132 -14.09 10.57 2.53
C ALA A 132 -14.60 11.92 1.99
N LYS A 133 -15.62 12.49 2.64
CA LYS A 133 -16.08 13.84 2.29
C LYS A 133 -14.98 14.89 2.47
N ARG A 134 -14.29 14.89 3.62
CA ARG A 134 -13.18 15.80 3.89
C ARG A 134 -12.06 15.67 2.85
N ALA A 135 -11.73 14.43 2.46
CA ALA A 135 -10.74 14.14 1.45
C ALA A 135 -11.18 14.66 0.07
N ALA A 136 -12.43 14.40 -0.33
CA ALA A 136 -12.99 14.89 -1.59
C ALA A 136 -12.97 16.43 -1.68
N ASP A 137 -13.35 17.13 -0.59
CA ASP A 137 -13.32 18.61 -0.50
C ASP A 137 -11.89 19.19 -0.73
N LYS A 138 -10.84 18.36 -0.61
CA LYS A 138 -9.42 18.72 -0.79
C LYS A 138 -8.79 18.10 -2.05
N GLY A 139 -9.55 17.38 -2.86
CA GLY A 139 -9.04 16.64 -4.00
C GLY A 139 -8.15 15.46 -3.60
N VAL A 140 -8.36 14.87 -2.40
CA VAL A 140 -7.59 13.75 -1.87
C VAL A 140 -8.39 12.46 -1.99
N ARG A 141 -7.71 11.39 -2.35
CA ARG A 141 -8.23 10.01 -2.41
C ARG A 141 -7.79 9.23 -1.18
N LEU A 142 -8.61 8.25 -0.78
CA LEU A 142 -8.32 7.33 0.30
C LEU A 142 -8.18 5.91 -0.27
N ALA A 143 -7.17 5.17 0.15
CA ALA A 143 -7.03 3.77 -0.27
C ALA A 143 -6.75 2.85 0.92
N PHE A 144 -7.37 1.68 0.90
CA PHE A 144 -7.23 0.69 1.96
C PHE A 144 -6.40 -0.49 1.50
N GLU A 145 -5.39 -0.83 2.32
CA GLU A 145 -4.56 -1.99 2.08
C GLU A 145 -5.32 -3.29 2.30
N ASN A 146 -5.06 -4.29 1.45
CA ASN A 146 -5.73 -5.58 1.51
C ASN A 146 -5.08 -6.61 2.47
N CYS A 147 -4.34 -6.13 3.46
CA CYS A 147 -3.74 -6.95 4.51
C CYS A 147 -4.78 -7.43 5.54
N GLU A 148 -4.73 -8.70 5.93
CA GLU A 148 -5.63 -9.26 6.96
C GLU A 148 -5.13 -9.09 8.39
N MET A 149 -3.84 -8.87 8.59
CA MET A 149 -3.19 -8.81 9.90
C MET A 149 -3.56 -10.01 10.81
N GLY A 150 -3.55 -11.23 10.23
CA GLY A 150 -3.93 -12.45 10.93
C GLY A 150 -5.44 -12.64 11.14
N GLY A 151 -6.27 -11.72 10.67
CA GLY A 151 -7.74 -11.80 10.79
C GLY A 151 -8.37 -12.82 9.83
N THR A 152 -9.46 -13.43 10.29
CA THR A 152 -10.32 -14.31 9.48
C THR A 152 -11.65 -13.60 9.17
N TRP A 153 -12.56 -14.30 8.49
CA TRP A 153 -13.93 -13.79 8.28
C TRP A 153 -14.66 -13.49 9.59
N ASP A 154 -14.53 -14.40 10.57
CA ASP A 154 -15.30 -14.35 11.83
C ASP A 154 -14.62 -13.53 12.92
N LYS A 155 -13.29 -13.45 12.91
CA LYS A 155 -12.48 -12.83 13.97
C LYS A 155 -11.33 -12.03 13.41
N GLY A 156 -10.96 -10.98 14.12
CA GLY A 156 -9.79 -10.15 13.87
C GLY A 156 -9.95 -8.77 14.50
N ASP A 157 -8.88 -8.00 14.51
CA ASP A 157 -8.78 -6.76 15.24
C ASP A 157 -8.10 -5.61 14.48
N TRP A 158 -7.77 -5.80 13.20
CA TRP A 158 -7.01 -4.78 12.46
C TRP A 158 -7.73 -4.22 11.24
N ASN A 159 -8.22 -5.08 10.31
CA ASN A 159 -8.63 -4.60 8.99
C ASN A 159 -9.72 -5.47 8.37
N ILE A 160 -10.67 -4.82 7.70
CA ILE A 160 -11.76 -5.49 6.98
C ILE A 160 -11.47 -5.66 5.48
N ALA A 161 -10.51 -4.92 4.91
CA ALA A 161 -10.28 -4.88 3.46
C ALA A 161 -9.54 -6.11 2.90
N GLN A 162 -9.72 -7.29 3.48
CA GLN A 162 -8.86 -8.45 3.27
C GLN A 162 -9.18 -9.34 2.05
N THR A 163 -10.37 -9.25 1.48
CA THR A 163 -10.77 -10.09 0.34
C THR A 163 -11.64 -9.30 -0.64
N PRO A 164 -11.78 -9.77 -1.89
CA PRO A 164 -12.64 -9.11 -2.88
C PRO A 164 -14.09 -8.95 -2.44
N LEU A 165 -14.65 -9.91 -1.73
CA LEU A 165 -16.00 -9.80 -1.15
C LEU A 165 -16.07 -8.65 -0.12
N CYS A 166 -15.03 -8.50 0.69
CA CYS A 166 -14.96 -7.39 1.65
C CYS A 166 -14.91 -6.04 0.93
N TRP A 167 -14.19 -5.93 -0.19
CA TRP A 167 -14.13 -4.69 -0.98
C TRP A 167 -15.49 -4.33 -1.56
N GLU A 168 -16.27 -5.32 -2.05
CA GLU A 168 -17.66 -5.12 -2.49
C GLU A 168 -18.51 -4.57 -1.35
N MET A 169 -18.48 -5.23 -0.17
CA MET A 169 -19.24 -4.79 1.01
C MET A 169 -18.85 -3.39 1.48
N MET A 170 -17.56 -3.05 1.45
CA MET A 170 -17.07 -1.71 1.82
C MET A 170 -17.58 -0.66 0.82
N HIS A 171 -17.53 -0.97 -0.48
CA HIS A 171 -18.02 -0.08 -1.53
C HIS A 171 -19.53 0.12 -1.45
N ASP A 172 -20.30 -0.95 -1.21
CA ASP A 172 -21.74 -0.89 -1.03
C ASP A 172 -22.11 -0.05 0.23
N ALA A 173 -21.36 -0.21 1.30
CA ALA A 173 -21.58 0.56 2.52
C ALA A 173 -21.27 2.06 2.36
N LEU A 174 -20.23 2.39 1.57
CA LEU A 174 -19.76 3.75 1.33
C LEU A 174 -19.34 3.93 -0.14
N PRO A 175 -20.29 4.18 -1.06
CA PRO A 175 -20.05 4.31 -2.49
C PRO A 175 -19.48 5.69 -2.84
N ALA A 176 -18.24 5.97 -2.46
CA ALA A 176 -17.54 7.21 -2.75
C ALA A 176 -16.45 6.99 -3.82
N ASP A 177 -16.36 7.89 -4.80
CA ASP A 177 -15.43 7.74 -5.93
C ASP A 177 -13.97 7.96 -5.53
N ASN A 178 -13.74 8.68 -4.45
CA ASN A 178 -12.41 8.92 -3.89
C ASN A 178 -11.96 7.86 -2.87
N ILE A 179 -12.69 6.72 -2.77
CA ILE A 179 -12.28 5.55 -1.99
C ILE A 179 -11.84 4.43 -2.93
N GLY A 180 -10.70 3.82 -2.65
CA GLY A 180 -10.14 2.72 -3.42
C GLY A 180 -9.25 1.80 -2.60
N LEU A 181 -8.38 1.09 -3.28
CA LEU A 181 -7.50 0.09 -2.72
C LEU A 181 -6.03 0.52 -2.82
N GLU A 182 -5.30 0.25 -1.77
CA GLU A 182 -3.87 0.04 -1.76
C GLU A 182 -3.68 -1.48 -1.89
N TRP A 183 -3.46 -1.91 -3.13
CA TRP A 183 -3.55 -3.31 -3.50
C TRP A 183 -2.18 -3.98 -3.52
N GLU A 184 -2.13 -5.26 -3.14
CA GLU A 184 -0.98 -6.12 -3.33
C GLU A 184 -1.39 -7.58 -3.59
N PRO A 185 -0.62 -8.34 -4.40
CA PRO A 185 -0.93 -9.74 -4.68
C PRO A 185 -0.66 -10.66 -3.47
N CYS A 186 0.33 -10.34 -2.64
CA CYS A 186 0.78 -11.17 -1.54
C CYS A 186 -0.36 -11.63 -0.63
N HIS A 187 -1.16 -10.71 -0.10
CA HIS A 187 -2.25 -11.02 0.83
C HIS A 187 -3.43 -11.76 0.19
N GLN A 188 -3.56 -11.75 -1.12
CA GLN A 188 -4.48 -12.63 -1.83
C GLN A 188 -3.90 -14.05 -1.96
N MET A 189 -2.62 -14.15 -2.35
CA MET A 189 -1.94 -15.45 -2.54
C MET A 189 -1.88 -16.25 -1.24
N VAL A 190 -1.56 -15.64 -0.10
CA VAL A 190 -1.54 -16.32 1.20
C VAL A 190 -2.94 -16.73 1.69
N LYS A 191 -4.00 -16.35 1.00
CA LYS A 191 -5.37 -16.83 1.18
C LYS A 191 -5.79 -17.79 0.06
N LEU A 192 -4.87 -18.16 -0.86
CA LEU A 192 -5.15 -18.96 -2.05
C LEU A 192 -6.19 -18.32 -2.97
N ILE A 193 -6.28 -17.00 -2.97
CA ILE A 193 -7.08 -16.21 -3.91
C ILE A 193 -6.17 -15.86 -5.09
N ASP A 194 -6.62 -16.17 -6.33
CA ASP A 194 -5.91 -15.73 -7.54
C ASP A 194 -5.97 -14.20 -7.66
N PRO A 195 -4.84 -13.48 -7.62
CA PRO A 195 -4.83 -12.02 -7.68
C PRO A 195 -5.20 -11.47 -9.06
N MET A 196 -4.97 -12.21 -10.16
CA MET A 196 -5.12 -11.67 -11.51
C MET A 196 -6.56 -11.36 -11.92
N PRO A 197 -7.56 -12.25 -11.69
CA PRO A 197 -8.96 -11.90 -11.93
C PRO A 197 -9.42 -10.70 -11.09
N GLN A 198 -8.94 -10.60 -9.85
CA GLN A 198 -9.29 -9.50 -8.95
C GLN A 198 -8.67 -8.19 -9.40
N LEU A 199 -7.41 -8.21 -9.80
CA LEU A 199 -6.74 -7.05 -10.39
C LEU A 199 -7.54 -6.50 -11.58
N ARG A 200 -7.94 -7.35 -12.53
CA ARG A 200 -8.75 -6.95 -13.70
C ARG A 200 -10.08 -6.32 -13.32
N LYS A 201 -10.76 -6.89 -12.32
CA LYS A 201 -12.06 -6.40 -11.85
C LYS A 201 -11.95 -5.06 -11.14
N TRP A 202 -10.90 -4.86 -10.34
CA TRP A 202 -10.78 -3.74 -9.41
C TRP A 202 -9.80 -2.65 -9.85
N VAL A 203 -9.11 -2.79 -10.99
CA VAL A 203 -8.04 -1.86 -11.41
C VAL A 203 -8.49 -0.40 -11.42
N GLY A 204 -9.74 -0.11 -11.76
CA GLY A 204 -10.30 1.25 -11.71
C GLY A 204 -10.46 1.84 -10.30
N ARG A 205 -10.32 1.00 -9.27
CA ARG A 205 -10.35 1.39 -7.85
C ARG A 205 -9.02 1.16 -7.13
N ILE A 206 -7.99 0.72 -7.83
CA ILE A 206 -6.63 0.61 -7.29
C ILE A 206 -5.96 1.97 -7.45
N PHE A 207 -5.62 2.61 -6.34
CA PHE A 207 -4.97 3.92 -6.34
C PHE A 207 -3.48 3.83 -5.99
N HIS A 208 -3.09 2.78 -5.29
CA HIS A 208 -1.71 2.48 -4.93
C HIS A 208 -1.45 0.97 -4.97
N VAL A 209 -0.21 0.57 -5.15
CA VAL A 209 0.19 -0.84 -5.14
C VAL A 209 1.39 -1.02 -4.21
N HIS A 210 1.30 -1.95 -3.27
CA HIS A 210 2.48 -2.43 -2.57
C HIS A 210 3.21 -3.48 -3.41
N GLY A 211 4.49 -3.25 -3.63
CA GLY A 211 5.41 -4.20 -4.21
C GLY A 211 5.76 -5.27 -3.18
N LYS A 212 4.87 -6.24 -3.01
CA LYS A 212 5.01 -7.35 -2.08
C LYS A 212 4.55 -8.64 -2.73
N ASP A 213 5.33 -9.67 -2.60
CA ASP A 213 5.15 -10.98 -3.23
C ASP A 213 4.89 -12.07 -2.20
N ALA A 214 4.59 -13.28 -2.64
CA ALA A 214 4.48 -14.44 -1.78
C ALA A 214 5.05 -15.69 -2.46
N THR A 215 5.58 -16.61 -1.65
CA THR A 215 5.87 -17.98 -2.07
C THR A 215 4.85 -18.92 -1.42
N ILE A 216 4.22 -19.78 -2.21
CA ILE A 216 3.24 -20.78 -1.77
C ILE A 216 3.87 -22.18 -1.87
N MET A 217 4.09 -22.82 -0.73
CA MET A 217 4.67 -24.17 -0.63
C MET A 217 3.58 -25.22 -0.86
N TRP A 218 3.28 -25.47 -2.13
CA TRP A 218 2.24 -26.43 -2.52
C TRP A 218 2.50 -27.88 -2.08
N ASP A 219 3.77 -28.28 -1.94
CA ASP A 219 4.19 -29.55 -1.36
C ASP A 219 3.78 -29.64 0.12
N VAL A 220 4.01 -28.58 0.89
CA VAL A 220 3.61 -28.50 2.30
C VAL A 220 2.07 -28.54 2.43
N ILE A 221 1.35 -27.82 1.57
CA ILE A 221 -0.11 -27.85 1.57
C ILE A 221 -0.64 -29.26 1.29
N ARG A 222 -0.06 -29.96 0.30
CA ARG A 222 -0.48 -31.32 -0.07
C ARG A 222 -0.20 -32.35 1.02
N GLU A 223 0.87 -32.17 1.79
CA GLU A 223 1.26 -33.11 2.84
C GLU A 223 0.58 -32.81 4.19
N TYR A 224 0.46 -31.54 4.57
CA TYR A 224 0.01 -31.14 5.92
C TYR A 224 -1.30 -30.34 5.92
N GLY A 225 -1.80 -29.92 4.75
CA GLY A 225 -2.94 -29.02 4.65
C GLY A 225 -2.63 -27.58 5.07
N ILE A 226 -3.58 -26.68 4.84
CA ILE A 226 -3.43 -25.24 5.16
C ILE A 226 -3.49 -24.94 6.66
N ARG A 227 -3.93 -25.88 7.49
CA ARG A 227 -4.02 -25.78 8.96
C ARG A 227 -3.08 -26.74 9.68
N GLY A 228 -2.13 -27.32 8.95
CA GLY A 228 -1.12 -28.21 9.50
C GLY A 228 -0.06 -27.46 10.32
N PRO A 229 0.91 -28.20 10.90
CA PRO A 229 1.91 -27.59 11.79
C PRO A 229 3.04 -26.88 11.04
N LYS A 230 3.07 -26.92 9.72
CA LYS A 230 4.13 -26.29 8.92
C LYS A 230 3.64 -25.05 8.21
N GLN A 231 4.47 -24.01 8.20
CA GLN A 231 4.22 -22.80 7.43
C GLN A 231 4.30 -23.14 5.92
N TRP A 232 3.27 -22.75 5.18
CA TRP A 232 3.12 -23.06 3.76
C TRP A 232 3.09 -21.81 2.86
N ALA A 233 3.07 -20.60 3.45
CA ALA A 233 3.14 -19.34 2.72
C ALA A 233 4.16 -18.41 3.37
N PHE A 234 4.92 -17.72 2.56
CA PHE A 234 5.91 -16.74 2.99
C PHE A 234 5.72 -15.45 2.22
N HIS A 235 5.71 -14.32 2.93
CA HIS A 235 5.78 -13.02 2.31
C HIS A 235 7.17 -12.82 1.71
N ARG A 236 7.26 -12.26 0.51
CA ARG A 236 8.51 -12.10 -0.21
C ARG A 236 8.64 -10.70 -0.80
N THR A 237 9.86 -10.28 -0.96
CA THR A 237 10.18 -9.13 -1.82
C THR A 237 9.88 -9.47 -3.28
N PRO A 238 9.41 -8.52 -4.13
CA PRO A 238 9.14 -8.77 -5.54
C PRO A 238 10.35 -9.37 -6.28
N GLY A 239 10.09 -10.45 -7.00
CA GLY A 239 11.10 -11.21 -7.73
C GLY A 239 11.68 -12.40 -6.97
N PHE A 240 11.34 -12.57 -5.70
CA PHE A 240 11.70 -13.73 -4.89
C PHE A 240 10.49 -14.61 -4.54
N GLY A 241 9.29 -14.22 -4.97
CA GLY A 241 8.05 -14.98 -4.82
C GLY A 241 7.52 -15.52 -6.14
N ASP A 242 6.26 -15.93 -6.13
CA ASP A 242 5.60 -16.64 -7.23
C ASP A 242 4.79 -15.72 -8.15
N SER A 243 4.70 -14.41 -7.87
CA SER A 243 3.94 -13.46 -8.69
C SER A 243 4.61 -13.18 -10.02
N ASN A 244 3.82 -13.19 -11.10
CA ASN A 244 4.28 -12.68 -12.40
C ASN A 244 4.08 -11.16 -12.48
N TRP A 245 5.06 -10.39 -12.04
CA TRP A 245 4.97 -8.92 -12.04
C TRP A 245 4.95 -8.32 -13.44
N THR A 246 5.40 -9.01 -14.47
CA THR A 246 5.26 -8.56 -15.86
C THR A 246 3.79 -8.53 -16.28
N ASP A 247 3.02 -9.58 -15.93
CA ASP A 247 1.59 -9.64 -16.20
C ASP A 247 0.81 -8.66 -15.31
N ILE A 248 1.16 -8.55 -14.03
CA ILE A 248 0.54 -7.59 -13.10
C ILE A 248 0.68 -6.17 -13.65
N ILE A 249 1.88 -5.74 -14.02
CA ILE A 249 2.13 -4.39 -14.56
C ILE A 249 1.42 -4.20 -15.90
N SER A 250 1.36 -5.21 -16.75
CA SER A 250 0.64 -5.16 -18.02
C SER A 250 -0.87 -4.95 -17.81
N GLU A 251 -1.46 -5.64 -16.83
CA GLU A 251 -2.88 -5.46 -16.49
C GLU A 251 -3.15 -4.10 -15.84
N LEU A 252 -2.28 -3.63 -14.96
CA LEU A 252 -2.35 -2.28 -14.38
C LEU A 252 -2.38 -1.22 -15.51
N ARG A 253 -1.46 -1.32 -16.49
CA ARG A 253 -1.41 -0.41 -17.64
C ARG A 253 -2.67 -0.52 -18.50
N ARG A 254 -3.12 -1.74 -18.80
CA ARG A 254 -4.33 -1.97 -19.58
C ARG A 254 -5.57 -1.36 -18.93
N GLY A 255 -5.63 -1.40 -17.59
CA GLY A 255 -6.68 -0.80 -16.78
C GLY A 255 -6.52 0.72 -16.57
N GLY A 256 -5.49 1.35 -17.13
CA GLY A 256 -5.27 2.80 -17.05
C GLY A 256 -4.65 3.26 -15.71
N PHE A 257 -4.07 2.38 -14.91
CA PHE A 257 -3.38 2.75 -13.66
C PHE A 257 -2.19 3.68 -13.93
N LYS A 258 -2.12 4.77 -13.18
CA LYS A 258 -1.08 5.82 -13.26
C LYS A 258 -0.57 6.17 -11.87
N GLY A 259 -0.21 5.16 -11.11
CA GLY A 259 0.24 5.33 -9.74
C GLY A 259 1.65 4.79 -9.51
N CYS A 260 1.91 4.47 -8.25
CA CYS A 260 3.19 3.94 -7.82
C CYS A 260 3.05 2.47 -7.36
N ILE A 261 4.11 1.70 -7.55
CA ILE A 261 4.33 0.41 -6.93
C ILE A 261 5.46 0.62 -5.94
N ASP A 262 5.15 0.70 -4.66
CA ASP A 262 6.14 0.92 -3.62
C ASP A 262 6.43 -0.38 -2.88
N ILE A 263 7.70 -0.76 -2.85
CA ILE A 263 8.16 -2.02 -2.27
C ILE A 263 7.94 -1.98 -0.76
N GLU A 264 7.24 -2.97 -0.24
CA GLU A 264 7.13 -3.25 1.18
C GLU A 264 8.14 -4.32 1.55
N GLY A 265 9.25 -3.91 2.19
CA GLY A 265 10.39 -4.77 2.52
C GLY A 265 10.12 -5.73 3.67
N TRP A 266 10.64 -5.45 4.79
CA TRP A 266 10.78 -6.10 6.12
C TRP A 266 10.04 -7.42 6.46
N HIS A 267 9.17 -7.93 5.61
CA HIS A 267 8.42 -9.19 5.82
C HIS A 267 9.06 -10.41 5.14
N ASP A 268 10.07 -10.22 4.31
CA ASP A 268 10.76 -11.34 3.65
C ASP A 268 11.57 -12.15 4.67
N PRO A 269 11.45 -13.49 4.72
CA PRO A 269 12.18 -14.29 5.70
C PRO A 269 13.69 -14.32 5.48
N VAL A 270 14.17 -13.96 4.28
CA VAL A 270 15.58 -13.92 3.90
C VAL A 270 16.09 -12.49 3.84
N TYR A 271 15.37 -11.62 3.13
CA TYR A 271 15.78 -10.23 2.88
C TYR A 271 15.18 -9.29 3.94
N ARG A 272 15.64 -9.45 5.18
CA ARG A 272 15.28 -8.62 6.34
C ARG A 272 16.52 -8.29 7.16
N GLY A 273 16.40 -7.38 8.13
CA GLY A 273 17.53 -6.93 8.95
C GLY A 273 18.65 -6.37 8.05
N ASP A 274 19.86 -6.88 8.16
CA ASP A 274 21.02 -6.42 7.39
C ASP A 274 20.86 -6.61 5.87
N LEU A 275 20.01 -7.52 5.42
CA LEU A 275 19.74 -7.78 4.01
C LEU A 275 18.49 -7.05 3.48
N GLU A 276 17.79 -6.27 4.28
CA GLU A 276 16.55 -5.65 3.87
C GLU A 276 16.74 -4.70 2.68
N MET A 277 17.69 -3.77 2.76
CA MET A 277 17.96 -2.87 1.63
C MET A 277 18.49 -3.61 0.40
N THR A 278 19.24 -4.70 0.59
CA THR A 278 19.65 -5.59 -0.52
C THR A 278 18.42 -6.15 -1.24
N GLY A 279 17.43 -6.65 -0.49
CA GLY A 279 16.17 -7.14 -1.04
C GLY A 279 15.38 -6.05 -1.75
N GLN A 280 15.23 -4.88 -1.11
CA GLN A 280 14.50 -3.76 -1.69
C GLN A 280 15.11 -3.27 -3.02
N VAL A 281 16.44 -3.15 -3.10
CA VAL A 281 17.14 -2.76 -4.35
C VAL A 281 17.04 -3.86 -5.42
N ALA A 282 17.10 -5.12 -5.02
CA ALA A 282 16.88 -6.23 -5.95
C ALA A 282 15.44 -6.21 -6.51
N GLY A 283 14.44 -6.01 -5.64
CA GLY A 283 13.04 -5.85 -6.03
C GLY A 283 12.80 -4.63 -6.92
N LEU A 284 13.42 -3.49 -6.62
CA LEU A 284 13.39 -2.29 -7.46
C LEU A 284 13.87 -2.59 -8.89
N ASN A 285 15.02 -3.21 -9.02
CA ASN A 285 15.61 -3.56 -10.32
C ASN A 285 14.76 -4.59 -11.09
N TYR A 286 14.20 -5.56 -10.36
CA TYR A 286 13.28 -6.55 -10.92
C TYR A 286 11.99 -5.89 -11.44
N LEU A 287 11.30 -5.08 -10.63
CA LEU A 287 10.08 -4.39 -11.02
C LEU A 287 10.30 -3.40 -12.17
N LYS A 288 11.41 -2.66 -12.18
CA LYS A 288 11.81 -1.81 -13.32
C LYS A 288 11.99 -2.61 -14.60
N ARG A 289 12.57 -3.81 -14.53
CA ARG A 289 12.71 -4.71 -15.67
C ARG A 289 11.34 -5.23 -16.13
N CYS A 290 10.44 -5.63 -15.20
CA CYS A 290 9.08 -6.07 -15.53
C CYS A 290 8.24 -4.95 -16.17
N ARG A 291 8.43 -3.71 -15.71
CA ARG A 291 7.79 -2.52 -16.27
C ARG A 291 8.33 -2.15 -17.66
N ALA A 292 9.56 -2.48 -17.96
CA ALA A 292 10.39 -1.96 -19.05
C ALA A 292 10.66 -0.45 -18.92
N ALA A 293 11.64 0.05 -19.66
CA ALA A 293 11.91 1.47 -19.78
C ALA A 293 11.07 2.07 -20.90
N PHE A 294 10.65 3.31 -20.74
CA PHE A 294 9.99 4.04 -21.83
C PHE A 294 10.98 4.22 -23.00
N VAL A 295 10.56 3.79 -24.18
CA VAL A 295 11.27 4.04 -25.44
C VAL A 295 10.31 4.75 -26.39
N PRO A 296 10.64 5.94 -26.91
CA PRO A 296 9.76 6.64 -27.82
C PRO A 296 9.64 5.87 -29.13
N ASN A 297 8.43 5.84 -29.69
CA ASN A 297 8.24 5.31 -31.03
C ASN A 297 8.96 6.17 -32.08
N PRO A 298 9.48 5.55 -33.16
CA PRO A 298 9.98 6.30 -34.30
C PRO A 298 8.90 7.26 -34.80
N LYS A 299 9.33 8.48 -35.19
CA LYS A 299 8.44 9.41 -35.90
C LYS A 299 8.38 8.93 -37.35
N VAL A 300 7.19 8.58 -37.82
CA VAL A 300 6.91 8.29 -39.23
C VAL A 300 6.64 9.58 -39.98
#